data_6fefbf49f3a556c4cb1cf135a0a06f66
#
_entry.id   6fefbf49f3a556c4cb1cf135a0a06f66
#
_cell.length_a   1.000
_cell.length_b   1.000
_cell.length_c   1.000
_cell.angle_alpha   90.00
_cell.angle_beta   90.00
_cell.angle_gamma   90.00
#
_symmetry.space_group_name_H-M   'P 1'
#
loop_
_entity.id
_entity.type
_entity.pdbx_description
1 polymer ?
#
loop_
_entity_poly.entity_id
_entity_poly.type
_entity_poly.pdbx_seq_one_letter_code
_entity_poly.pdbx_strand_id
1 'polypeptide(L)'
;MSRVQLALNVDDVNEATAYYAKLFDTAPAKVRPGYANFAISEPPLKLVLIENPGHGGTLNHLGVEVESSETVSAQARRLTEAGLATTIEDNSTC
;
A
#
# COMPACT_ATOMS: atom_id res chain seq x y z
N MET A 1 -7.98 -11.52 -6.32
CA MET A 1 -8.84 -10.68 -5.45
C MET A 1 -8.22 -9.30 -5.29
N SER A 2 -8.99 -8.25 -5.45
CA SER A 2 -8.46 -6.90 -5.26
C SER A 2 -8.49 -6.51 -3.78
N ARG A 3 -7.56 -5.63 -3.41
CA ARG A 3 -7.43 -5.12 -2.03
C ARG A 3 -7.16 -3.62 -2.08
N VAL A 4 -7.64 -2.93 -1.05
CA VAL A 4 -7.22 -1.55 -0.85
C VAL A 4 -5.76 -1.56 -0.42
N GLN A 5 -4.96 -0.68 -1.01
CA GLN A 5 -3.59 -0.44 -0.60
C GLN A 5 -3.55 0.90 0.13
N LEU A 6 -3.07 0.86 1.35
CA LEU A 6 -2.94 2.03 2.21
C LEU A 6 -1.46 2.21 2.55
N ALA A 7 -0.87 3.30 2.09
CA ALA A 7 0.53 3.59 2.39
C ALA A 7 0.62 4.75 3.37
N LEU A 8 1.15 4.46 4.54
CA LEU A 8 1.28 5.40 5.64
C LEU A 8 2.72 5.84 5.82
N ASN A 9 2.90 7.12 6.10
CA ASN A 9 4.18 7.62 6.57
C ASN A 9 4.33 7.27 8.05
N VAL A 10 5.51 6.79 8.44
CA VAL A 10 5.83 6.48 9.83
C VAL A 10 7.17 7.11 10.18
N ASP A 11 7.37 7.43 11.46
CA ASP A 11 8.63 8.02 11.91
C ASP A 11 9.73 6.97 12.03
N ASP A 12 9.37 5.76 12.47
CA ASP A 12 10.29 4.65 12.65
C ASP A 12 9.61 3.37 12.12
N VAL A 13 10.12 2.86 11.00
CA VAL A 13 9.51 1.71 10.35
C VAL A 13 9.62 0.43 11.18
N ASN A 14 10.68 0.26 11.94
CA ASN A 14 10.84 -0.93 12.78
C ASN A 14 9.80 -0.96 13.89
N GLU A 15 9.60 0.17 14.55
CA GLU A 15 8.61 0.31 15.60
C GLU A 15 7.19 0.13 15.05
N ALA A 16 6.90 0.77 13.92
CA ALA A 16 5.59 0.67 13.27
C ALA A 16 5.32 -0.75 12.81
N THR A 17 6.31 -1.44 12.25
CA THR A 17 6.17 -2.82 11.81
C THR A 17 5.79 -3.73 12.98
N ALA A 18 6.44 -3.56 14.12
CA ALA A 18 6.12 -4.35 15.31
C ALA A 18 4.69 -4.09 15.79
N TYR A 19 4.27 -2.82 15.75
CA TYR A 19 2.92 -2.45 16.15
C TYR A 19 1.85 -3.10 15.26
N TYR A 20 2.01 -2.97 13.95
CA TYR A 20 1.01 -3.49 13.01
C TYR A 20 1.02 -5.00 12.92
N ALA A 21 2.17 -5.65 13.12
CA ALA A 21 2.23 -7.10 13.18
C ALA A 21 1.37 -7.64 14.32
N LYS A 22 1.38 -6.95 15.45
CA LYS A 22 0.54 -7.32 16.60
C LYS A 22 -0.93 -6.99 16.36
N LEU A 23 -1.20 -5.81 15.79
CA LEU A 23 -2.57 -5.37 15.55
C LEU A 23 -3.32 -6.32 14.63
N PHE A 24 -2.67 -6.77 13.57
CA PHE A 24 -3.30 -7.65 12.57
C PHE A 24 -2.94 -9.13 12.77
N ASP A 25 -2.15 -9.44 13.78
CA ASP A 25 -1.70 -10.81 14.04
C ASP A 25 -1.12 -11.45 12.77
N THR A 26 -0.24 -10.72 12.10
CA THR A 26 0.30 -11.09 10.79
C THR A 26 1.74 -10.60 10.71
N ALA A 27 2.64 -11.46 10.22
CA ALA A 27 4.01 -11.03 9.94
C ALA A 27 4.05 -10.17 8.68
N PRO A 28 5.02 -9.24 8.57
CA PRO A 28 5.17 -8.47 7.34
C PRO A 28 5.50 -9.38 6.17
N ALA A 29 4.96 -9.05 5.00
CA ALA A 29 5.22 -9.79 3.77
C ALA A 29 6.55 -9.39 3.14
N LYS A 30 6.97 -8.13 3.33
CA LYS A 30 8.20 -7.62 2.77
C LYS A 30 8.77 -6.55 3.70
N VAL A 31 10.09 -6.59 3.91
CA VAL A 31 10.80 -5.58 4.71
C VAL A 31 12.03 -5.13 3.93
N ARG A 32 12.22 -3.82 3.84
CA ARG A 32 13.38 -3.17 3.24
C ARG A 32 13.80 -2.03 4.15
N PRO A 33 15.02 -1.48 4.01
CA PRO A 33 15.39 -0.30 4.77
C PRO A 33 14.38 0.83 4.54
N GLY A 34 13.78 1.32 5.62
CA GLY A 34 12.78 2.40 5.54
C GLY A 34 11.44 2.00 4.95
N TYR A 35 11.16 0.70 4.82
CA TYR A 35 9.97 0.21 4.14
C TYR A 35 9.53 -1.14 4.70
N ALA A 36 8.22 -1.32 4.83
CA ALA A 36 7.65 -2.62 5.13
C ALA A 36 6.25 -2.71 4.53
N ASN A 37 5.79 -3.91 4.21
CA ASN A 37 4.40 -4.08 3.84
C ASN A 37 3.81 -5.35 4.43
N PHE A 38 2.49 -5.34 4.54
CA PHE A 38 1.69 -6.44 5.05
C PHE A 38 0.63 -6.79 4.03
N ALA A 39 0.49 -8.07 3.75
CA ALA A 39 -0.60 -8.61 2.94
C ALA A 39 -1.64 -9.19 3.89
N ILE A 40 -2.65 -8.41 4.21
CA ILE A 40 -3.65 -8.78 5.19
C ILE A 40 -4.85 -9.37 4.48
N SER A 41 -5.33 -10.52 4.97
CA SER A 41 -6.47 -11.22 4.38
C SER A 41 -7.80 -10.74 4.96
N GLU A 42 -7.81 -10.39 6.23
CA GLU A 42 -9.04 -10.06 6.96
C GLU A 42 -8.81 -8.85 7.86
N PRO A 43 -9.32 -7.67 7.49
CA PRO A 43 -9.96 -7.36 6.19
C PRO A 43 -8.95 -7.35 5.04
N PRO A 44 -9.39 -7.50 3.78
CA PRO A 44 -8.46 -7.47 2.64
C PRO A 44 -7.80 -6.11 2.52
N LEU A 45 -6.50 -6.06 2.83
CA LEU A 45 -5.77 -4.79 2.89
C LEU A 45 -4.30 -5.06 2.62
N LYS A 46 -3.71 -4.25 1.72
CA LYS A 46 -2.26 -4.17 1.62
C LYS A 46 -1.82 -2.93 2.35
N LEU A 47 -1.14 -3.11 3.47
CA LEU A 47 -0.64 -2.02 4.28
C LEU A 47 0.83 -1.81 3.97
N VAL A 48 1.19 -0.58 3.58
CA VAL A 48 2.57 -0.20 3.27
C VAL A 48 3.00 0.84 4.29
N LEU A 49 4.20 0.64 4.85
CA LEU A 49 4.79 1.58 5.80
C LEU A 49 6.05 2.17 5.17
N ILE A 50 6.09 3.49 5.09
CA ILE A 50 7.21 4.23 4.51
C ILE A 50 7.79 5.12 5.58
N GLU A 51 9.09 4.93 5.88
CA GLU A 51 9.74 5.76 6.89
C GLU A 51 9.94 7.16 6.34
N ASN A 52 9.32 8.11 7.01
CA ASN A 52 9.36 9.51 6.63
C ASN A 52 9.33 10.33 7.92
N PRO A 53 10.48 10.45 8.60
CA PRO A 53 10.54 11.10 9.92
C PRO A 53 9.96 12.50 9.89
N GLY A 54 9.18 12.83 10.90
CA GLY A 54 8.48 14.12 10.98
C GLY A 54 7.12 14.13 10.33
N HIS A 55 6.76 13.08 9.59
CA HIS A 55 5.45 12.97 8.91
C HIS A 55 4.67 11.74 9.38
N GLY A 56 5.09 11.11 10.49
CA GLY A 56 4.43 9.93 11.01
C GLY A 56 2.96 10.15 11.27
N GLY A 57 2.15 9.15 10.95
CA GLY A 57 0.70 9.24 11.11
C GLY A 57 -0.02 9.90 9.95
N THR A 58 0.69 10.27 8.88
CA THR A 58 0.06 10.86 7.70
C THR A 58 -0.05 9.84 6.58
N LEU A 59 -1.01 10.07 5.69
CA LEU A 59 -1.21 9.23 4.52
C LEU A 59 -0.17 9.58 3.46
N ASN A 60 0.54 8.57 2.97
CA ASN A 60 1.45 8.76 1.84
C ASN A 60 0.67 8.67 0.53
N HIS A 61 -0.01 7.55 0.33
CA HIS A 61 -0.91 7.40 -0.82
C HIS A 61 -1.92 6.28 -0.56
N LEU A 62 -2.97 6.27 -1.36
CA LEU A 62 -4.03 5.26 -1.32
C LEU A 62 -4.20 4.71 -2.72
N GLY A 63 -4.37 3.42 -2.84
CA GLY A 63 -4.59 2.79 -4.12
C GLY A 63 -5.44 1.54 -3.99
N VAL A 64 -5.57 0.83 -5.10
CA VAL A 64 -6.25 -0.45 -5.14
C VAL A 64 -5.30 -1.44 -5.80
N GLU A 65 -4.96 -2.50 -5.09
CA GLU A 65 -4.16 -3.58 -5.65
C GLU A 65 -5.07 -4.53 -6.41
N VAL A 66 -4.74 -4.81 -7.64
CA VAL A 66 -5.51 -5.71 -8.50
C VAL A 66 -4.63 -6.89 -8.92
N GLU A 67 -5.28 -7.91 -9.49
CA GLU A 67 -4.63 -9.18 -9.76
C GLU A 67 -3.66 -9.17 -10.95
N SER A 68 -3.86 -8.26 -11.90
CA SER A 68 -3.06 -8.26 -13.13
C SER A 68 -2.87 -6.88 -13.71
N SER A 69 -1.82 -6.74 -14.54
CA SER A 69 -1.57 -5.49 -15.28
C SER A 69 -2.72 -5.15 -16.23
N GLU A 70 -3.37 -6.17 -16.79
CA GLU A 70 -4.52 -5.94 -17.66
C GLU A 70 -5.66 -5.28 -16.91
N THR A 71 -5.91 -5.72 -15.68
CA THR A 71 -6.93 -5.11 -14.83
C THR A 71 -6.57 -3.68 -14.51
N VAL A 72 -5.29 -3.40 -14.22
CA VAL A 72 -4.82 -2.03 -13.96
C VAL A 72 -5.07 -1.15 -15.17
N SER A 73 -4.71 -1.63 -16.36
CA SER A 73 -4.89 -0.87 -17.60
C SER A 73 -6.36 -0.60 -17.89
N ALA A 74 -7.23 -1.60 -17.67
CA ALA A 74 -8.66 -1.45 -17.90
C ALA A 74 -9.26 -0.42 -16.93
N GLN A 75 -8.86 -0.45 -15.66
CA GLN A 75 -9.34 0.50 -14.67
C GLN A 75 -8.83 1.92 -14.95
N ALA A 76 -7.57 2.04 -15.38
CA ALA A 76 -7.01 3.34 -15.73
C ALA A 76 -7.79 3.95 -16.91
N ARG A 77 -8.13 3.16 -17.90
CA ARG A 77 -8.93 3.61 -19.04
C ARG A 77 -10.31 4.06 -18.59
N ARG A 78 -10.96 3.26 -17.74
CA ARG A 78 -12.29 3.60 -17.21
C ARG A 78 -12.26 4.92 -16.45
N LEU A 79 -11.26 5.11 -15.61
CA LEU A 79 -11.13 6.33 -14.82
C LEU A 79 -10.82 7.55 -15.71
N THR A 80 -9.99 7.36 -16.73
CA THR A 80 -9.69 8.43 -17.68
C THR A 80 -10.96 8.83 -18.45
N GLU A 81 -11.75 7.87 -18.88
CA GLU A 81 -13.02 8.13 -19.56
C GLU A 81 -14.03 8.82 -18.64
N ALA A 82 -13.92 8.58 -17.32
CA ALA A 82 -14.75 9.25 -16.34
C ALA A 82 -14.23 10.66 -15.98
N GLY A 83 -13.16 11.11 -16.62
CA GLY A 83 -12.61 12.45 -16.40
C GLY A 83 -11.62 12.55 -15.25
N LEU A 84 -11.11 11.41 -14.76
CA LEU A 84 -10.15 11.38 -13.67
C LEU A 84 -8.73 11.18 -14.20
N ALA A 85 -7.78 11.90 -13.63
CA ALA A 85 -6.37 11.72 -13.97
C ALA A 85 -5.87 10.40 -13.36
N THR A 86 -5.11 9.63 -14.15
CA THR A 86 -4.56 8.36 -13.69
C THR A 86 -3.08 8.27 -14.02
N THR A 87 -2.36 7.50 -13.19
CA THR A 87 -0.98 7.14 -13.42
C THR A 87 -0.84 5.65 -13.20
N ILE A 88 -0.29 4.95 -14.19
CA ILE A 88 -0.05 3.52 -14.09
C ILE A 88 1.38 3.31 -13.59
N GLU A 89 1.51 2.60 -12.46
CA GLU A 89 2.81 2.29 -11.88
C GLU A 89 3.01 0.78 -11.89
N ASP A 90 3.51 0.27 -13.02
CA ASP A 90 3.88 -1.13 -13.13
C ASP A 90 5.22 -1.37 -12.44
N ASN A 91 5.35 -2.52 -11.80
CA ASN A 91 6.59 -2.92 -11.11
C ASN A 91 6.96 -1.97 -9.97
N SER A 92 5.99 -1.24 -9.46
CA SER A 92 6.18 -0.39 -8.29
C SER A 92 6.51 -1.23 -7.07
N THR A 93 7.31 -0.69 -6.16
CA THR A 93 7.62 -1.35 -4.90
C THR A 93 6.51 -1.21 -3.87
N CYS A 94 5.55 -0.36 -4.12
CA CYS A 94 4.41 -0.15 -3.22
C CYS A 94 3.30 -1.16 -3.40
#